data_e61735b30a58ad4a927250c63475f81b
#
_entry.id   e61735b30a58ad4a927250c63475f81b
#
_cell.length_a   1.000
_cell.length_b   1.000
_cell.length_c   1.000
_cell.angle_alpha   90.00
_cell.angle_beta   90.00
_cell.angle_gamma   90.00
#
_symmetry.space_group_name_H-M   'P 1'
#
loop_
_entity.id
_entity.type
_entity.pdbx_description
1 polymer ?
#
loop_
_entity_poly.entity_id
_entity_poly.type
_entity_poly.pdbx_seq_one_letter_code
_entity_poly.pdbx_strand_id
1 'polypeptide(L)'
;MSHYTKEDIIRIVEEEDVEFIRLQFVDIFGILKNMAVTAKQLDSILNNRCTFDAAAINGFDTMHVDELVLVPDLDTFTIFPWRPQRGRVARFICDVRHTDGTPFMGDSRYILKQVIEEAAKDGYTLNVGPESEFFLFDMSEDGQPTTNTSEKGGFFDIGPVDAGENARRDIVLSLSEMGFEMESSYHSNEVCQHHIDFKFDDGIQTADNIMTFKLTVRTVAKRHGLHATFMPKPNYGKKGSAMFFNMFLSKDGENIFSDPDEEYGLSKTAYYFMGGIMRHIKGLTLINNPIINSYKRLVPGYNAPVNITWSRKNRTPLMRMTSTGEMGPRVALRSPDGSCNPYLVLAGCLAAGLDGIRNKIEPPTCIDDLEGVLEFDILPRTLIEAVQAFEKDEFFHKVYGEELSRIIIQKKKQEWDEFCEQVTAWEVESYLDRI
;
A
#
# COMPACT_ATOMS: atom_id res chain seq x y z
N MET A 1 -0.69 6.02 23.15
CA MET A 1 -0.10 5.34 24.34
C MET A 1 0.01 3.89 24.00
N SER A 2 1.12 3.23 24.35
CA SER A 2 1.26 1.79 24.13
C SER A 2 0.12 1.06 24.84
N HIS A 3 -0.58 0.18 24.12
CA HIS A 3 -1.67 -0.62 24.67
C HIS A 3 -1.11 -1.82 25.45
N TYR A 4 0.08 -2.29 25.09
CA TYR A 4 0.73 -3.44 25.72
C TYR A 4 2.05 -3.07 26.39
N THR A 5 2.22 -3.51 27.63
CA THR A 5 3.51 -3.54 28.32
C THR A 5 4.25 -4.84 28.00
N LYS A 6 5.55 -4.91 28.32
CA LYS A 6 6.31 -6.17 28.20
C LYS A 6 5.71 -7.28 29.06
N GLU A 7 5.22 -6.94 30.23
CA GLU A 7 4.56 -7.84 31.18
C GLU A 7 3.24 -8.38 30.60
N ASP A 8 2.46 -7.54 29.90
CA ASP A 8 1.24 -7.98 29.22
C ASP A 8 1.56 -8.99 28.11
N ILE A 9 2.57 -8.72 27.29
CA ILE A 9 3.02 -9.64 26.25
C ILE A 9 3.46 -10.99 26.84
N ILE A 10 4.25 -10.99 27.91
CA ILE A 10 4.70 -12.22 28.57
C ILE A 10 3.50 -13.03 29.04
N ARG A 11 2.56 -12.38 29.71
CA ARG A 11 1.34 -13.02 30.20
C ARG A 11 0.51 -13.61 29.06
N ILE A 12 0.25 -12.85 28.00
CA ILE A 12 -0.54 -13.31 26.84
C ILE A 12 0.14 -14.50 26.15
N VAL A 13 1.46 -14.47 25.97
CA VAL A 13 2.22 -15.57 25.36
C VAL A 13 2.05 -16.87 26.15
N GLU A 14 2.04 -16.80 27.49
CA GLU A 14 1.82 -17.95 28.36
C GLU A 14 0.36 -18.44 28.36
N GLU A 15 -0.60 -17.52 28.54
CA GLU A 15 -2.04 -17.83 28.60
C GLU A 15 -2.58 -18.41 27.28
N GLU A 16 -2.08 -17.93 26.14
CA GLU A 16 -2.56 -18.31 24.83
C GLU A 16 -1.75 -19.42 24.14
N ASP A 17 -0.85 -20.11 24.88
CA ASP A 17 0.00 -21.20 24.38
C ASP A 17 0.75 -20.83 23.08
N VAL A 18 1.37 -19.62 23.05
CA VAL A 18 2.14 -19.16 21.91
C VAL A 18 3.51 -19.85 21.91
N GLU A 19 3.80 -20.64 20.89
CA GLU A 19 5.09 -21.33 20.76
C GLU A 19 6.04 -20.63 19.78
N PHE A 20 5.52 -19.89 18.78
CA PHE A 20 6.32 -19.19 17.78
C PHE A 20 5.92 -17.72 17.68
N ILE A 21 6.93 -16.88 17.56
CA ILE A 21 6.76 -15.43 17.36
C ILE A 21 7.43 -15.05 16.05
N ARG A 22 6.73 -14.33 15.22
CA ARG A 22 7.22 -13.80 13.95
C ARG A 22 7.56 -12.33 14.11
N LEU A 23 8.82 -11.98 13.84
CA LEU A 23 9.30 -10.61 13.74
C LEU A 23 9.17 -10.19 12.28
N GLN A 24 8.20 -9.33 11.98
CA GLN A 24 7.85 -8.91 10.63
C GLN A 24 8.37 -7.51 10.35
N PHE A 25 8.91 -7.30 9.17
CA PHE A 25 9.32 -6.00 8.65
C PHE A 25 9.13 -5.97 7.13
N VAL A 26 9.31 -4.82 6.51
CA VAL A 26 9.09 -4.65 5.07
C VAL A 26 10.38 -4.16 4.43
N ASP A 27 10.78 -4.77 3.30
CA ASP A 27 11.89 -4.25 2.52
C ASP A 27 11.49 -2.97 1.74
N ILE A 28 12.46 -2.32 1.11
CA ILE A 28 12.22 -1.06 0.38
C ILE A 28 11.23 -1.19 -0.78
N PHE A 29 11.00 -2.41 -1.28
CA PHE A 29 10.07 -2.69 -2.37
C PHE A 29 8.66 -3.09 -1.91
N GLY A 30 8.37 -3.01 -0.61
CA GLY A 30 7.06 -3.35 -0.06
C GLY A 30 6.82 -4.85 0.12
N ILE A 31 7.87 -5.66 0.14
CA ILE A 31 7.75 -7.10 0.37
C ILE A 31 7.88 -7.39 1.86
N LEU A 32 6.86 -8.04 2.42
CA LEU A 32 6.86 -8.46 3.81
C LEU A 32 7.90 -9.56 4.05
N LYS A 33 8.80 -9.33 4.97
CA LYS A 33 9.82 -10.26 5.46
C LYS A 33 9.48 -10.69 6.88
N ASN A 34 9.98 -11.84 7.29
CA ASN A 34 9.89 -12.22 8.69
C ASN A 34 11.02 -13.14 9.13
N MET A 35 11.38 -13.01 10.40
CA MET A 35 12.17 -14.00 11.13
C MET A 35 11.26 -14.67 12.15
N ALA A 36 11.28 -16.01 12.22
CA ALA A 36 10.49 -16.76 13.18
C ALA A 36 11.39 -17.27 14.31
N VAL A 37 11.01 -17.01 15.54
CA VAL A 37 11.70 -17.47 16.74
C VAL A 37 10.71 -18.21 17.65
N THR A 38 11.22 -19.07 18.54
CA THR A 38 10.36 -19.71 19.56
C THR A 38 10.04 -18.74 20.69
N ALA A 39 8.92 -18.92 21.37
CA ALA A 39 8.53 -18.11 22.52
C ALA A 39 9.58 -18.11 23.64
N LYS A 40 10.45 -19.13 23.71
CA LYS A 40 11.59 -19.17 24.64
C LYS A 40 12.57 -18.01 24.44
N GLN A 41 12.58 -17.37 23.26
CA GLN A 41 13.41 -16.22 22.96
C GLN A 41 12.70 -14.87 23.24
N LEU A 42 11.53 -14.89 23.90
CA LEU A 42 10.74 -13.67 24.15
C LEU A 42 11.54 -12.59 24.88
N ASP A 43 12.37 -12.95 25.85
CA ASP A 43 13.26 -11.99 26.53
C ASP A 43 14.23 -11.30 25.56
N SER A 44 14.81 -12.05 24.62
CA SER A 44 15.69 -11.49 23.58
C SER A 44 14.95 -10.55 22.65
N ILE A 45 13.71 -10.90 22.28
CA ILE A 45 12.82 -10.06 21.45
C ILE A 45 12.55 -8.73 22.17
N LEU A 46 12.02 -8.80 23.39
CA LEU A 46 11.61 -7.62 24.16
C LEU A 46 12.77 -6.71 24.59
N ASN A 47 14.00 -7.22 24.52
CA ASN A 47 15.22 -6.46 24.80
C ASN A 47 16.02 -6.10 23.53
N ASN A 48 15.39 -6.18 22.34
CA ASN A 48 15.97 -5.76 21.04
C ASN A 48 17.30 -6.46 20.72
N ARG A 49 17.36 -7.78 20.95
CA ARG A 49 18.58 -8.58 20.72
C ARG A 49 18.48 -9.51 19.51
N CYS A 50 17.41 -9.35 18.70
CA CYS A 50 17.20 -10.16 17.50
C CYS A 50 17.84 -9.47 16.31
N THR A 51 18.99 -9.95 15.87
CA THR A 51 19.73 -9.45 14.70
C THR A 51 19.49 -10.34 13.48
N PHE A 52 19.73 -9.78 12.30
CA PHE A 52 19.70 -10.50 11.02
C PHE A 52 20.73 -9.93 10.05
N ASP A 53 21.15 -10.77 9.11
CA ASP A 53 22.03 -10.38 8.00
C ASP A 53 21.24 -9.55 6.97
N ALA A 54 21.56 -8.26 6.90
CA ALA A 54 20.93 -7.33 5.99
C ALA A 54 21.35 -7.54 4.52
N ALA A 55 22.56 -8.06 4.29
CA ALA A 55 23.08 -8.30 2.94
C ALA A 55 22.27 -9.33 2.16
N ALA A 56 21.48 -10.16 2.83
CA ALA A 56 20.57 -11.11 2.19
C ALA A 56 19.23 -10.49 1.72
N ILE A 57 18.96 -9.22 2.05
CA ILE A 57 17.71 -8.54 1.70
C ILE A 57 17.92 -7.65 0.47
N ASN A 58 17.12 -7.89 -0.58
CA ASN A 58 17.17 -7.07 -1.79
C ASN A 58 16.89 -5.60 -1.49
N GLY A 59 17.80 -4.73 -1.91
CA GLY A 59 17.81 -3.30 -1.62
C GLY A 59 18.64 -2.94 -0.38
N PHE A 60 18.63 -3.75 0.68
CA PHE A 60 19.53 -3.57 1.84
C PHE A 60 20.98 -3.99 1.48
N ASP A 61 21.13 -4.99 0.61
CA ASP A 61 22.41 -5.48 0.08
C ASP A 61 23.30 -4.38 -0.49
N THR A 62 22.71 -3.30 -0.96
CA THR A 62 23.41 -2.17 -1.59
C THR A 62 23.65 -1.00 -0.63
N MET A 63 23.18 -1.08 0.62
CA MET A 63 23.34 -0.04 1.66
C MET A 63 24.59 -0.23 2.53
N HIS A 64 25.48 -1.16 2.16
CA HIS A 64 26.74 -1.44 2.87
C HIS A 64 26.57 -1.69 4.40
N VAL A 65 25.51 -2.43 4.75
CA VAL A 65 25.18 -2.78 6.13
C VAL A 65 25.21 -4.31 6.25
N ASP A 66 25.97 -4.82 7.22
CA ASP A 66 26.13 -6.25 7.44
C ASP A 66 25.02 -6.80 8.36
N GLU A 67 24.83 -6.22 9.53
CA GLU A 67 23.91 -6.69 10.55
C GLU A 67 22.96 -5.58 11.04
N LEU A 68 21.67 -5.90 11.11
CA LEU A 68 20.62 -5.01 11.62
C LEU A 68 19.83 -5.70 12.73
N VAL A 69 19.15 -4.90 13.55
CA VAL A 69 18.31 -5.34 14.67
C VAL A 69 16.84 -5.13 14.37
N LEU A 70 16.01 -6.12 14.69
CA LEU A 70 14.55 -6.00 14.68
C LEU A 70 14.06 -5.53 16.05
N VAL A 71 13.47 -4.35 16.08
CA VAL A 71 12.90 -3.73 17.27
C VAL A 71 11.39 -3.86 17.23
N PRO A 72 10.77 -4.74 18.06
CA PRO A 72 9.34 -4.99 18.00
C PRO A 72 8.55 -3.78 18.48
N ASP A 73 7.51 -3.43 17.73
CA ASP A 73 6.48 -2.51 18.19
C ASP A 73 5.43 -3.32 18.97
N LEU A 74 5.34 -3.10 20.29
CA LEU A 74 4.51 -3.91 21.18
C LEU A 74 3.02 -3.78 20.86
N ASP A 75 2.59 -2.63 20.39
CA ASP A 75 1.18 -2.39 20.04
C ASP A 75 0.73 -3.16 18.80
N THR A 76 1.68 -3.69 18.03
CA THR A 76 1.39 -4.53 16.86
C THR A 76 1.31 -6.01 17.19
N PHE A 77 1.45 -6.43 18.45
CA PHE A 77 1.33 -7.83 18.84
C PHE A 77 -0.04 -8.39 18.46
N THR A 78 -0.03 -9.53 17.76
CA THR A 78 -1.28 -10.24 17.42
C THR A 78 -1.03 -11.72 17.19
N ILE A 79 -2.03 -12.54 17.49
CA ILE A 79 -2.02 -13.99 17.28
C ILE A 79 -2.70 -14.29 15.95
N PHE A 80 -2.10 -15.14 15.11
CA PHE A 80 -2.67 -15.49 13.82
C PHE A 80 -3.85 -16.47 13.95
N PRO A 81 -5.08 -16.10 13.58
CA PRO A 81 -6.27 -16.94 13.76
C PRO A 81 -6.28 -18.19 12.86
N TRP A 82 -5.57 -18.15 11.75
CA TRP A 82 -5.48 -19.28 10.83
C TRP A 82 -4.43 -20.35 11.23
N ARG A 83 -3.78 -20.20 12.35
CA ARG A 83 -2.85 -21.20 12.88
C ARG A 83 -3.54 -22.15 13.86
N PRO A 84 -2.96 -23.35 14.14
CA PRO A 84 -3.53 -24.29 15.10
C PRO A 84 -3.81 -23.65 16.45
N GLN A 85 -4.84 -24.13 17.14
CA GLN A 85 -5.20 -23.69 18.49
C GLN A 85 -4.16 -24.07 19.54
N ARG A 86 -3.39 -25.12 19.28
CA ARG A 86 -2.28 -25.55 20.13
C ARG A 86 -0.96 -25.19 19.48
N GLY A 87 -0.04 -24.59 20.23
CA GLY A 87 1.22 -24.09 19.71
C GLY A 87 0.99 -22.90 18.77
N ARG A 88 0.25 -21.89 19.23
CA ARG A 88 -0.14 -20.71 18.48
C ARG A 88 1.05 -19.94 17.97
N VAL A 89 0.83 -19.15 16.93
CA VAL A 89 1.83 -18.27 16.31
C VAL A 89 1.37 -16.84 16.45
N ALA A 90 2.19 -16.02 17.11
CA ALA A 90 2.00 -14.58 17.19
C ALA A 90 2.99 -13.83 16.27
N ARG A 91 2.80 -12.53 16.11
CA ARG A 91 3.72 -11.66 15.39
C ARG A 91 3.89 -10.32 16.08
N PHE A 92 5.03 -9.67 15.82
CA PHE A 92 5.23 -8.23 15.95
C PHE A 92 5.56 -7.65 14.58
N ILE A 93 5.15 -6.41 14.33
CA ILE A 93 5.77 -5.58 13.30
C ILE A 93 6.96 -4.89 13.96
N CYS A 94 8.10 -4.88 13.28
CA CYS A 94 9.35 -4.38 13.82
C CYS A 94 9.83 -3.16 13.03
N ASP A 95 10.38 -2.20 13.74
CA ASP A 95 11.29 -1.24 13.14
C ASP A 95 12.65 -1.91 12.90
N VAL A 96 13.36 -1.48 11.87
CA VAL A 96 14.71 -1.95 11.56
C VAL A 96 15.72 -0.89 12.00
N ARG A 97 16.72 -1.29 12.78
CA ARG A 97 17.75 -0.37 13.30
C ARG A 97 19.15 -0.95 13.16
N HIS A 98 20.14 -0.08 13.21
CA HIS A 98 21.54 -0.49 13.38
C HIS A 98 21.76 -1.10 14.76
N THR A 99 22.82 -1.87 14.93
CA THR A 99 23.18 -2.54 16.19
C THR A 99 23.51 -1.57 17.32
N ASP A 100 23.86 -0.32 17.01
CA ASP A 100 24.03 0.77 17.98
C ASP A 100 22.71 1.45 18.40
N GLY A 101 21.58 1.01 17.83
CA GLY A 101 20.24 1.52 18.10
C GLY A 101 19.84 2.71 17.23
N THR A 102 20.71 3.22 16.36
CA THR A 102 20.34 4.29 15.42
C THR A 102 19.37 3.77 14.35
N PRO A 103 18.45 4.62 13.84
CA PRO A 103 17.51 4.22 12.80
C PRO A 103 18.23 3.82 11.51
N PHE A 104 17.73 2.78 10.84
CA PHE A 104 18.20 2.38 9.53
C PHE A 104 17.38 3.09 8.43
N MET A 105 18.04 3.84 7.56
CA MET A 105 17.35 4.64 6.53
C MET A 105 16.73 3.82 5.39
N GLY A 106 16.96 2.51 5.35
CA GLY A 106 16.24 1.56 4.48
C GLY A 106 14.91 1.07 5.07
N ASP A 107 14.60 1.40 6.31
CA ASP A 107 13.32 1.07 6.94
C ASP A 107 12.23 2.03 6.48
N SER A 108 11.36 1.55 5.58
CA SER A 108 10.25 2.34 5.05
C SER A 108 9.23 2.77 6.13
N ARG A 109 9.07 1.96 7.18
CA ARG A 109 8.22 2.29 8.33
C ARG A 109 8.78 3.47 9.12
N TYR A 110 10.10 3.52 9.31
CA TYR A 110 10.77 4.65 9.93
C TYR A 110 10.64 5.94 9.11
N ILE A 111 10.76 5.86 7.78
CA ILE A 111 10.58 7.03 6.90
C ILE A 111 9.17 7.61 7.07
N LEU A 112 8.14 6.79 7.10
CA LEU A 112 6.79 7.27 7.35
C LEU A 112 6.66 7.92 8.73
N LYS A 113 7.24 7.33 9.78
CA LYS A 113 7.27 7.92 11.14
C LYS A 113 7.90 9.30 11.14
N GLN A 114 9.02 9.50 10.44
CA GLN A 114 9.66 10.81 10.34
C GLN A 114 8.76 11.88 9.71
N VAL A 115 8.05 11.53 8.63
CA VAL A 115 7.14 12.48 7.96
C VAL A 115 5.91 12.77 8.84
N ILE A 116 5.41 11.78 9.59
CA ILE A 116 4.33 11.97 10.56
C ILE A 116 4.79 12.88 11.71
N GLU A 117 5.99 12.69 12.23
CA GLU A 117 6.57 13.57 13.25
C GLU A 117 6.73 15.01 12.74
N GLU A 118 7.06 15.19 11.46
CA GLU A 118 7.11 16.51 10.83
C GLU A 118 5.72 17.16 10.73
N ALA A 119 4.68 16.40 10.37
CA ALA A 119 3.29 16.86 10.36
C ALA A 119 2.80 17.22 11.77
N ALA A 120 3.18 16.46 12.77
CA ALA A 120 2.82 16.68 14.17
C ALA A 120 3.36 18.01 14.74
N LYS A 121 4.46 18.55 14.20
CA LYS A 121 4.96 19.89 14.58
C LYS A 121 3.95 21.01 14.22
N ASP A 122 3.17 20.81 13.16
CA ASP A 122 2.09 21.71 12.74
C ASP A 122 0.75 21.37 13.43
N GLY A 123 0.74 20.32 14.27
CA GLY A 123 -0.43 19.80 14.97
C GLY A 123 -1.31 18.89 14.10
N TYR A 124 -0.80 18.38 12.99
CA TYR A 124 -1.57 17.53 12.06
C TYR A 124 -1.37 16.04 12.32
N THR A 125 -2.48 15.30 12.25
CA THR A 125 -2.51 13.85 12.20
C THR A 125 -3.04 13.39 10.84
N LEU A 126 -2.33 12.51 10.16
CA LEU A 126 -2.78 11.89 8.92
C LEU A 126 -3.72 10.73 9.24
N ASN A 127 -4.93 10.79 8.69
CA ASN A 127 -5.94 9.73 8.75
C ASN A 127 -6.11 9.13 7.35
N VAL A 128 -6.10 7.79 7.26
CA VAL A 128 -6.13 7.07 5.98
C VAL A 128 -7.12 5.92 6.03
N GLY A 129 -7.98 5.84 4.99
CA GLY A 129 -8.85 4.69 4.73
C GLY A 129 -8.47 4.07 3.39
N PRO A 130 -7.86 2.89 3.37
CA PRO A 130 -7.48 2.24 2.13
C PRO A 130 -8.66 1.48 1.54
N GLU A 131 -8.78 1.51 0.20
CA GLU A 131 -9.66 0.64 -0.58
C GLU A 131 -8.79 -0.29 -1.41
N SER A 132 -8.89 -1.60 -1.21
CA SER A 132 -7.98 -2.57 -1.83
C SER A 132 -8.70 -3.58 -2.70
N GLU A 133 -8.31 -3.63 -3.97
CA GLU A 133 -8.73 -4.64 -4.92
C GLU A 133 -7.67 -5.73 -5.09
N PHE A 134 -8.12 -6.97 -5.31
CA PHE A 134 -7.26 -8.12 -5.59
C PHE A 134 -8.00 -9.17 -6.41
N PHE A 135 -7.27 -10.09 -7.01
CA PHE A 135 -7.85 -11.21 -7.75
C PHE A 135 -7.69 -12.52 -6.99
N LEU A 136 -8.70 -13.38 -7.10
CA LEU A 136 -8.69 -14.77 -6.64
C LEU A 136 -8.83 -15.68 -7.86
N PHE A 137 -7.76 -16.35 -8.27
CA PHE A 137 -7.74 -17.27 -9.40
C PHE A 137 -7.70 -18.72 -8.93
N ASP A 138 -8.13 -19.63 -9.81
CA ASP A 138 -7.97 -21.06 -9.60
C ASP A 138 -6.47 -21.42 -9.62
N MET A 139 -6.08 -22.38 -8.80
CA MET A 139 -4.76 -23.00 -8.89
C MET A 139 -4.80 -24.10 -9.94
N SER A 140 -3.65 -24.38 -10.59
CA SER A 140 -3.52 -25.54 -11.46
C SER A 140 -3.57 -26.86 -10.64
N GLU A 141 -3.75 -27.99 -11.31
CA GLU A 141 -3.81 -29.32 -10.66
C GLU A 141 -2.54 -29.65 -9.86
N ASP A 142 -1.40 -29.15 -10.29
CA ASP A 142 -0.10 -29.26 -9.59
C ASP A 142 0.15 -28.15 -8.57
N GLY A 143 -0.86 -27.34 -8.26
CA GLY A 143 -0.81 -26.32 -7.23
C GLY A 143 -0.05 -25.03 -7.62
N GLN A 144 0.16 -24.78 -8.92
CA GLN A 144 0.82 -23.55 -9.38
C GLN A 144 -0.19 -22.39 -9.53
N PRO A 145 0.26 -21.14 -9.37
CA PRO A 145 -0.55 -19.97 -9.67
C PRO A 145 -0.98 -19.93 -11.15
N THR A 146 -2.26 -19.60 -11.38
CA THR A 146 -2.78 -19.36 -12.73
C THR A 146 -3.54 -18.04 -12.79
N THR A 147 -3.95 -17.63 -14.00
CA THR A 147 -4.96 -16.58 -14.22
C THR A 147 -6.26 -17.17 -14.72
N ASN A 148 -6.45 -18.49 -14.57
CA ASN A 148 -7.66 -19.20 -14.94
C ASN A 148 -8.74 -19.03 -13.87
N THR A 149 -9.98 -19.19 -14.30
CA THR A 149 -11.12 -19.15 -13.40
C THR A 149 -12.33 -19.86 -14.00
N SER A 150 -13.08 -20.50 -13.13
CA SER A 150 -14.43 -21.01 -13.41
C SER A 150 -15.53 -19.99 -13.05
N GLU A 151 -15.17 -18.90 -12.39
CA GLU A 151 -16.07 -17.85 -11.93
C GLU A 151 -16.68 -17.04 -13.09
N LYS A 152 -17.90 -16.53 -12.86
CA LYS A 152 -18.63 -15.67 -13.81
C LYS A 152 -19.21 -14.43 -13.13
N GLY A 153 -18.82 -14.16 -11.89
CA GLY A 153 -19.28 -13.00 -11.11
C GLY A 153 -18.89 -11.66 -11.69
N GLY A 154 -19.66 -10.64 -11.37
CA GLY A 154 -19.45 -9.24 -11.68
C GLY A 154 -19.81 -8.36 -10.48
N PHE A 155 -19.91 -7.05 -10.68
CA PHE A 155 -20.06 -6.08 -9.60
C PHE A 155 -21.29 -6.35 -8.71
N PHE A 156 -21.03 -6.59 -7.41
CA PHE A 156 -22.02 -6.93 -6.37
C PHE A 156 -22.76 -8.26 -6.57
N ASP A 157 -22.27 -9.12 -7.45
CA ASP A 157 -22.81 -10.48 -7.55
C ASP A 157 -22.51 -11.29 -6.30
N ILE A 158 -23.34 -12.32 -6.08
CA ILE A 158 -23.30 -13.23 -4.93
C ILE A 158 -23.16 -14.69 -5.41
N GLY A 159 -22.87 -15.60 -4.49
CA GLY A 159 -22.90 -17.04 -4.80
C GLY A 159 -24.23 -17.47 -5.47
N PRO A 160 -24.18 -18.45 -6.42
CA PRO A 160 -23.02 -19.28 -6.77
C PRO A 160 -22.13 -18.73 -7.87
N VAL A 161 -22.39 -17.54 -8.46
CA VAL A 161 -21.57 -16.98 -9.55
C VAL A 161 -20.28 -16.35 -9.02
N ASP A 162 -20.28 -15.83 -7.80
CA ASP A 162 -19.09 -15.42 -7.05
C ASP A 162 -18.46 -16.63 -6.36
N ALA A 163 -17.49 -17.25 -7.01
CA ALA A 163 -16.79 -18.42 -6.45
C ALA A 163 -15.81 -18.06 -5.32
N GLY A 164 -15.44 -16.81 -5.20
CA GLY A 164 -14.55 -16.29 -4.16
C GLY A 164 -15.23 -15.89 -2.85
N GLU A 165 -16.58 -15.90 -2.77
CA GLU A 165 -17.35 -15.38 -1.64
C GLU A 165 -16.95 -16.01 -0.29
N ASN A 166 -16.78 -17.33 -0.23
CA ASN A 166 -16.39 -18.02 1.01
C ASN A 166 -14.96 -17.66 1.44
N ALA A 167 -14.03 -17.57 0.50
CA ALA A 167 -12.65 -17.15 0.81
C ALA A 167 -12.65 -15.71 1.31
N ARG A 168 -13.39 -14.81 0.66
CA ARG A 168 -13.52 -13.39 1.05
C ARG A 168 -14.12 -13.25 2.45
N ARG A 169 -15.19 -14.02 2.76
CA ARG A 169 -15.80 -14.08 4.10
C ARG A 169 -14.79 -14.50 5.16
N ASP A 170 -14.03 -15.56 4.93
CA ASP A 170 -13.06 -16.08 5.91
C ASP A 170 -11.85 -15.13 6.06
N ILE A 171 -11.50 -14.39 5.01
CA ILE A 171 -10.52 -13.28 5.09
C ILE A 171 -11.03 -12.20 6.05
N VAL A 172 -12.27 -11.73 5.87
CA VAL A 172 -12.90 -10.71 6.73
C VAL A 172 -12.94 -11.17 8.19
N LEU A 173 -13.38 -12.41 8.46
CA LEU A 173 -13.43 -12.95 9.81
C LEU A 173 -12.03 -13.02 10.45
N SER A 174 -11.03 -13.49 9.69
CA SER A 174 -9.65 -13.56 10.18
C SER A 174 -9.07 -12.17 10.51
N LEU A 175 -9.37 -11.16 9.68
CA LEU A 175 -8.95 -9.78 9.94
C LEU A 175 -9.67 -9.21 11.17
N SER A 176 -10.97 -9.47 11.32
CA SER A 176 -11.75 -9.01 12.48
C SER A 176 -11.23 -9.63 13.79
N GLU A 177 -10.82 -10.90 13.79
CA GLU A 177 -10.18 -11.55 14.94
C GLU A 177 -8.81 -10.92 15.28
N MET A 178 -8.17 -10.30 14.32
CA MET A 178 -6.90 -9.56 14.50
C MET A 178 -7.11 -8.07 14.85
N GLY A 179 -8.35 -7.66 15.10
CA GLY A 179 -8.68 -6.31 15.55
C GLY A 179 -8.98 -5.31 14.44
N PHE A 180 -9.10 -5.75 13.17
CA PHE A 180 -9.49 -4.84 12.09
C PHE A 180 -10.96 -4.49 12.18
N GLU A 181 -11.29 -3.22 12.03
CA GLU A 181 -12.63 -2.74 11.81
C GLU A 181 -12.94 -2.72 10.31
N MET A 182 -13.78 -3.67 9.89
CA MET A 182 -14.12 -3.82 8.47
C MET A 182 -15.25 -2.85 8.08
N GLU A 183 -15.17 -2.26 6.89
CA GLU A 183 -16.20 -1.37 6.34
C GLU A 183 -17.07 -2.09 5.32
N SER A 184 -16.46 -2.71 4.30
CA SER A 184 -17.18 -3.40 3.25
C SER A 184 -16.40 -4.57 2.65
N SER A 185 -17.13 -5.51 2.01
CA SER A 185 -16.56 -6.66 1.31
C SER A 185 -17.51 -7.10 0.20
N TYR A 186 -17.06 -7.07 -1.05
CA TYR A 186 -17.92 -7.40 -2.20
C TYR A 186 -17.11 -7.87 -3.41
N HIS A 187 -17.84 -8.47 -4.39
CA HIS A 187 -17.28 -8.77 -5.71
C HIS A 187 -17.10 -7.49 -6.51
N SER A 188 -15.92 -7.26 -7.06
CA SER A 188 -15.62 -6.04 -7.83
C SER A 188 -16.05 -6.16 -9.31
N ASN A 189 -15.51 -5.28 -10.17
CA ASN A 189 -16.00 -5.09 -11.52
C ASN A 189 -15.59 -6.17 -12.53
N GLU A 190 -14.48 -6.87 -12.28
CA GLU A 190 -13.99 -7.92 -13.18
C GLU A 190 -14.19 -9.30 -12.56
N VAL A 191 -14.27 -10.30 -13.40
CA VAL A 191 -14.32 -11.71 -12.99
C VAL A 191 -13.12 -12.03 -12.06
N CYS A 192 -13.36 -12.68 -10.95
CA CYS A 192 -12.38 -12.98 -9.89
C CYS A 192 -11.82 -11.77 -9.16
N GLN A 193 -12.32 -10.58 -9.40
CA GLN A 193 -11.88 -9.39 -8.70
C GLN A 193 -12.73 -9.14 -7.46
N HIS A 194 -12.06 -8.99 -6.33
CA HIS A 194 -12.68 -8.77 -5.03
C HIS A 194 -12.22 -7.46 -4.43
N HIS A 195 -13.04 -6.92 -3.55
CA HIS A 195 -12.83 -5.66 -2.88
C HIS A 195 -13.11 -5.85 -1.38
N ILE A 196 -12.19 -5.36 -0.55
CA ILE A 196 -12.35 -5.32 0.90
C ILE A 196 -11.82 -3.99 1.39
N ASP A 197 -12.65 -3.28 2.17
CA ASP A 197 -12.31 -2.02 2.80
C ASP A 197 -12.31 -2.18 4.31
N PHE A 198 -11.40 -1.50 4.96
CA PHE A 198 -11.38 -1.34 6.41
C PHE A 198 -11.34 0.13 6.79
N LYS A 199 -11.83 0.43 8.00
CA LYS A 199 -12.04 1.80 8.46
C LYS A 199 -10.74 2.61 8.50
N PHE A 200 -10.92 3.91 8.58
CA PHE A 200 -9.83 4.88 8.73
C PHE A 200 -9.08 4.67 10.03
N ASP A 201 -7.75 4.81 9.94
CA ASP A 201 -6.85 4.80 11.07
C ASP A 201 -5.71 5.83 10.83
N ASP A 202 -4.80 5.99 11.78
CA ASP A 202 -3.60 6.79 11.54
C ASP A 202 -2.71 6.19 10.45
N GLY A 203 -1.78 6.99 9.93
CA GLY A 203 -0.96 6.59 8.78
C GLY A 203 -0.07 5.38 9.03
N ILE A 204 0.50 5.20 10.24
CA ILE A 204 1.35 4.03 10.58
C ILE A 204 0.49 2.79 10.72
N GLN A 205 -0.58 2.86 11.51
CA GLN A 205 -1.48 1.73 11.71
C GLN A 205 -2.08 1.27 10.38
N THR A 206 -2.48 2.21 9.51
CA THR A 206 -3.01 1.88 8.18
C THR A 206 -1.97 1.16 7.31
N ALA A 207 -0.72 1.61 7.28
CA ALA A 207 0.34 0.95 6.52
C ALA A 207 0.63 -0.47 7.06
N ASP A 208 0.70 -0.65 8.38
CA ASP A 208 0.83 -1.93 9.06
C ASP A 208 -0.34 -2.86 8.74
N ASN A 209 -1.56 -2.31 8.75
CA ASN A 209 -2.80 -3.02 8.42
C ASN A 209 -2.81 -3.50 6.95
N ILE A 210 -2.38 -2.68 5.99
CA ILE A 210 -2.27 -3.09 4.58
C ILE A 210 -1.33 -4.29 4.41
N MET A 211 -0.18 -4.29 5.09
CA MET A 211 0.76 -5.41 5.00
C MET A 211 0.18 -6.68 5.61
N THR A 212 -0.51 -6.57 6.73
CA THR A 212 -1.22 -7.68 7.40
C THR A 212 -2.37 -8.18 6.52
N PHE A 213 -3.14 -7.29 5.92
CA PHE A 213 -4.21 -7.61 4.97
C PHE A 213 -3.68 -8.43 3.79
N LYS A 214 -2.61 -7.99 3.13
CA LYS A 214 -2.00 -8.72 2.00
C LYS A 214 -1.56 -10.13 2.41
N LEU A 215 -1.01 -10.30 3.60
CA LEU A 215 -0.64 -11.61 4.14
C LEU A 215 -1.86 -12.49 4.38
N THR A 216 -2.90 -11.94 5.01
CA THR A 216 -4.14 -12.65 5.35
C THR A 216 -4.85 -13.13 4.09
N VAL A 217 -5.06 -12.23 3.12
CA VAL A 217 -5.70 -12.54 1.82
C VAL A 217 -5.00 -13.73 1.15
N ARG A 218 -3.67 -13.68 1.00
CA ARG A 218 -2.90 -14.77 0.36
C ARG A 218 -2.97 -16.07 1.15
N THR A 219 -2.93 -15.99 2.49
CA THR A 219 -2.91 -17.17 3.35
C THR A 219 -4.27 -17.87 3.36
N VAL A 220 -5.35 -17.11 3.51
CA VAL A 220 -6.71 -17.65 3.56
C VAL A 220 -7.14 -18.15 2.18
N ALA A 221 -6.89 -17.39 1.10
CA ALA A 221 -7.18 -17.85 -0.27
C ALA A 221 -6.53 -19.19 -0.57
N LYS A 222 -5.25 -19.38 -0.21
CA LYS A 222 -4.56 -20.66 -0.39
C LYS A 222 -5.23 -21.82 0.34
N ARG A 223 -5.84 -21.59 1.50
CA ARG A 223 -6.60 -22.62 2.24
C ARG A 223 -7.91 -23.00 1.55
N HIS A 224 -8.46 -22.10 0.74
CA HIS A 224 -9.61 -22.34 -0.14
C HIS A 224 -9.23 -22.91 -1.51
N GLY A 225 -7.95 -23.25 -1.76
CA GLY A 225 -7.48 -23.73 -3.05
C GLY A 225 -7.38 -22.65 -4.13
N LEU A 226 -7.38 -21.38 -3.73
CA LEU A 226 -7.30 -20.22 -4.63
C LEU A 226 -5.93 -19.55 -4.55
N HIS A 227 -5.54 -18.92 -5.66
CA HIS A 227 -4.38 -18.04 -5.74
C HIS A 227 -4.80 -16.58 -5.66
N ALA A 228 -4.42 -15.90 -4.58
CA ALA A 228 -4.66 -14.48 -4.43
C ALA A 228 -3.49 -13.65 -4.98
N THR A 229 -3.80 -12.66 -5.81
CA THR A 229 -2.78 -11.73 -6.33
C THR A 229 -3.23 -10.28 -6.25
N PHE A 230 -2.26 -9.41 -5.88
CA PHE A 230 -2.36 -7.96 -5.94
C PHE A 230 -1.70 -7.38 -7.19
N MET A 231 -1.43 -8.21 -8.19
CA MET A 231 -0.88 -7.79 -9.47
C MET A 231 -1.81 -6.74 -10.11
N PRO A 232 -1.29 -5.57 -10.51
CA PRO A 232 -2.12 -4.47 -11.00
C PRO A 232 -2.95 -4.80 -12.24
N LYS A 233 -2.43 -5.62 -13.15
CA LYS A 233 -3.10 -6.00 -14.40
C LYS A 233 -2.75 -7.44 -14.81
N PRO A 234 -3.39 -8.46 -14.24
CA PRO A 234 -3.06 -9.85 -14.55
C PRO A 234 -3.51 -10.28 -15.96
N ASN A 235 -4.62 -9.71 -16.48
CA ASN A 235 -5.21 -10.12 -17.74
C ASN A 235 -5.26 -8.98 -18.75
N TYR A 236 -4.83 -9.26 -20.00
CA TYR A 236 -5.00 -8.34 -21.13
C TYR A 236 -6.48 -8.11 -21.45
N GLY A 237 -6.83 -6.88 -21.82
CA GLY A 237 -8.20 -6.51 -22.19
C GLY A 237 -9.19 -6.40 -21.03
N LYS A 238 -8.77 -6.66 -19.77
CA LYS A 238 -9.60 -6.56 -18.57
C LYS A 238 -9.21 -5.35 -17.73
N LYS A 239 -10.07 -4.92 -16.79
CA LYS A 239 -9.69 -3.91 -15.78
C LYS A 239 -8.64 -4.49 -14.85
N GLY A 240 -7.83 -3.63 -14.24
CA GLY A 240 -6.85 -4.00 -13.24
C GLY A 240 -7.31 -3.69 -11.82
N SER A 241 -6.49 -4.05 -10.83
CA SER A 241 -6.70 -3.76 -9.42
C SER A 241 -5.94 -2.53 -8.96
N ALA A 242 -6.62 -1.70 -8.20
CA ALA A 242 -6.07 -0.53 -7.54
C ALA A 242 -5.89 -0.75 -6.04
N MET A 243 -5.16 0.17 -5.42
CA MET A 243 -5.19 0.42 -4.00
C MET A 243 -5.36 1.93 -3.82
N PHE A 244 -6.58 2.37 -3.48
CA PHE A 244 -6.86 3.78 -3.27
C PHE A 244 -6.52 4.17 -1.84
N PHE A 245 -6.05 5.40 -1.66
CA PHE A 245 -5.83 5.98 -0.35
C PHE A 245 -6.74 7.18 -0.17
N ASN A 246 -7.79 7.01 0.65
CA ASN A 246 -8.62 8.10 1.12
C ASN A 246 -7.93 8.76 2.30
N MET A 247 -7.65 10.05 2.21
CA MET A 247 -6.83 10.76 3.18
C MET A 247 -7.51 12.05 3.64
N PHE A 248 -7.36 12.36 4.93
CA PHE A 248 -7.58 13.70 5.46
C PHE A 248 -6.62 13.99 6.62
N LEU A 249 -6.43 15.26 6.92
CA LEU A 249 -5.70 15.67 8.11
C LEU A 249 -6.69 16.04 9.22
N SER A 250 -6.37 15.66 10.45
CA SER A 250 -7.04 16.15 11.63
C SER A 250 -6.11 16.99 12.49
N LYS A 251 -6.70 17.93 13.25
CA LYS A 251 -6.02 18.71 14.27
C LYS A 251 -6.92 18.77 15.48
N ASP A 252 -6.39 18.47 16.66
CA ASP A 252 -7.15 18.40 17.91
C ASP A 252 -8.40 17.47 17.83
N GLY A 253 -8.31 16.42 16.98
CA GLY A 253 -9.39 15.46 16.71
C GLY A 253 -10.40 15.88 15.64
N GLU A 254 -10.35 17.12 15.15
CA GLU A 254 -11.26 17.64 14.14
C GLU A 254 -10.69 17.50 12.72
N ASN A 255 -11.53 17.10 11.76
CA ASN A 255 -11.16 17.03 10.34
C ASN A 255 -10.98 18.44 9.76
N ILE A 256 -9.73 18.86 9.52
CA ILE A 256 -9.42 20.21 9.02
C ILE A 256 -9.64 20.40 7.51
N PHE A 257 -10.04 19.33 6.81
CA PHE A 257 -10.47 19.44 5.41
C PHE A 257 -11.90 19.94 5.29
N SER A 258 -12.68 19.96 6.39
CA SER A 258 -14.04 20.46 6.45
C SER A 258 -14.07 21.97 6.68
N ASP A 259 -14.83 22.68 5.85
CA ASP A 259 -15.19 24.08 6.06
C ASP A 259 -16.60 24.32 5.47
N PRO A 260 -17.65 24.34 6.30
CA PRO A 260 -19.03 24.49 5.84
C PRO A 260 -19.32 25.82 5.11
N ASP A 261 -18.50 26.84 5.32
CA ASP A 261 -18.69 28.18 4.74
C ASP A 261 -18.01 28.30 3.35
N GLU A 262 -17.14 27.37 3.01
CA GLU A 262 -16.45 27.35 1.71
C GLU A 262 -17.18 26.48 0.67
N GLU A 263 -16.87 26.71 -0.59
CA GLU A 263 -17.48 25.99 -1.70
C GLU A 263 -17.27 24.47 -1.55
N TYR A 264 -18.33 23.70 -1.70
CA TYR A 264 -18.38 22.24 -1.51
C TYR A 264 -18.06 21.73 -0.10
N GLY A 265 -18.04 22.59 0.91
CA GLY A 265 -17.74 22.22 2.30
C GLY A 265 -16.27 21.86 2.53
N LEU A 266 -15.36 22.35 1.68
CA LEU A 266 -13.94 22.06 1.73
C LEU A 266 -13.12 23.25 2.14
N SER A 267 -12.24 23.03 3.09
CA SER A 267 -11.28 24.04 3.51
C SER A 267 -10.20 24.28 2.45
N LYS A 268 -9.60 25.45 2.47
CA LYS A 268 -8.40 25.77 1.68
C LYS A 268 -7.25 24.80 1.96
N THR A 269 -7.16 24.30 3.19
CA THR A 269 -6.17 23.31 3.58
C THR A 269 -6.32 22.01 2.76
N ALA A 270 -7.55 21.54 2.51
CA ALA A 270 -7.81 20.39 1.65
C ALA A 270 -7.36 20.62 0.21
N TYR A 271 -7.65 21.80 -0.36
CA TYR A 271 -7.20 22.15 -1.70
C TYR A 271 -5.67 22.22 -1.78
N TYR A 272 -5.01 22.86 -0.83
CA TYR A 272 -3.54 22.95 -0.81
C TYR A 272 -2.89 21.59 -0.63
N PHE A 273 -3.42 20.72 0.23
CA PHE A 273 -2.94 19.35 0.40
C PHE A 273 -3.01 18.58 -0.92
N MET A 274 -4.15 18.64 -1.59
CA MET A 274 -4.35 18.02 -2.90
C MET A 274 -3.44 18.62 -3.97
N GLY A 275 -3.31 19.95 -3.99
CA GLY A 275 -2.44 20.69 -4.91
C GLY A 275 -0.97 20.28 -4.79
N GLY A 276 -0.47 20.09 -3.56
CA GLY A 276 0.87 19.61 -3.30
C GLY A 276 1.09 18.20 -3.83
N ILE A 277 0.17 17.26 -3.56
CA ILE A 277 0.26 15.90 -4.12
C ILE A 277 0.26 15.94 -5.65
N MET A 278 -0.63 16.70 -6.27
CA MET A 278 -0.74 16.78 -7.74
C MET A 278 0.51 17.41 -8.37
N ARG A 279 1.16 18.36 -7.72
CA ARG A 279 2.42 18.97 -8.17
C ARG A 279 3.54 17.96 -8.27
N HIS A 280 3.67 17.07 -7.29
CA HIS A 280 4.76 16.09 -7.19
C HIS A 280 4.38 14.71 -7.75
N ILE A 281 3.17 14.55 -8.30
CA ILE A 281 2.62 13.23 -8.63
C ILE A 281 3.44 12.46 -9.66
N LYS A 282 4.10 13.13 -10.60
CA LYS A 282 4.92 12.43 -11.60
C LYS A 282 6.11 11.70 -10.97
N GLY A 283 6.80 12.34 -10.03
CA GLY A 283 7.84 11.69 -9.23
C GLY A 283 7.25 10.61 -8.33
N LEU A 284 6.15 10.92 -7.62
CA LEU A 284 5.48 9.98 -6.73
C LEU A 284 4.94 8.72 -7.46
N THR A 285 4.73 8.80 -8.78
CA THR A 285 4.25 7.65 -9.56
C THR A 285 5.18 6.45 -9.48
N LEU A 286 6.50 6.64 -9.39
CA LEU A 286 7.43 5.52 -9.19
C LEU A 286 7.18 4.74 -7.90
N ILE A 287 6.77 5.42 -6.85
CA ILE A 287 6.47 4.84 -5.53
C ILE A 287 5.06 4.23 -5.51
N ASN A 288 4.09 4.91 -6.12
CA ASN A 288 2.69 4.48 -6.22
C ASN A 288 2.51 3.25 -7.13
N ASN A 289 3.33 3.15 -8.17
CA ASN A 289 3.22 2.21 -9.28
C ASN A 289 4.61 1.63 -9.63
N PRO A 290 5.18 0.82 -8.73
CA PRO A 290 6.62 0.55 -8.73
C PRO A 290 7.08 -0.56 -9.69
N ILE A 291 6.20 -1.19 -10.47
CA ILE A 291 6.55 -2.32 -11.33
C ILE A 291 6.08 -2.13 -12.78
N ILE A 292 6.71 -2.83 -13.71
CA ILE A 292 6.33 -2.82 -15.14
C ILE A 292 4.82 -3.02 -15.34
N ASN A 293 4.23 -3.95 -14.59
CA ASN A 293 2.81 -4.29 -14.72
C ASN A 293 1.88 -3.15 -14.26
N SER A 294 2.33 -2.26 -13.39
CA SER A 294 1.57 -1.07 -12.96
C SER A 294 1.14 -0.21 -14.16
N TYR A 295 2.02 -0.05 -15.15
CA TYR A 295 1.77 0.76 -16.35
C TYR A 295 0.88 0.05 -17.39
N LYS A 296 0.66 -1.26 -17.25
CA LYS A 296 -0.37 -1.99 -18.01
C LYS A 296 -1.78 -1.68 -17.47
N ARG A 297 -1.90 -1.27 -16.20
CA ARG A 297 -3.15 -0.80 -15.61
C ARG A 297 -3.41 0.68 -15.95
N LEU A 298 -2.41 1.55 -15.87
CA LEU A 298 -2.53 3.00 -16.08
C LEU A 298 -2.68 3.36 -17.58
N VAL A 299 -3.71 2.80 -18.23
CA VAL A 299 -4.02 3.02 -19.64
C VAL A 299 -5.46 3.49 -19.82
N PRO A 300 -5.76 4.30 -20.84
CA PRO A 300 -7.12 4.79 -21.10
C PRO A 300 -8.14 3.65 -21.29
N GLY A 301 -9.38 3.88 -20.88
CA GLY A 301 -10.50 2.94 -21.14
C GLY A 301 -10.73 1.87 -20.08
N TYR A 302 -9.90 1.79 -19.02
CA TYR A 302 -10.00 0.75 -17.99
C TYR A 302 -10.25 1.30 -16.57
N ASN A 303 -10.87 2.45 -16.43
CA ASN A 303 -11.19 3.12 -15.16
C ASN A 303 -9.96 3.48 -14.30
N ALA A 304 -8.76 3.40 -14.85
CA ALA A 304 -7.55 3.83 -14.18
C ALA A 304 -7.23 5.30 -14.52
N PRO A 305 -6.68 6.09 -13.58
CA PRO A 305 -6.32 7.47 -13.86
C PRO A 305 -5.11 7.52 -14.80
N VAL A 306 -5.20 8.35 -15.81
CA VAL A 306 -4.10 8.63 -16.76
C VAL A 306 -3.75 10.11 -16.70
N ASN A 307 -4.77 10.97 -16.59
CA ASN A 307 -4.64 12.42 -16.54
C ASN A 307 -4.43 12.92 -15.11
N ILE A 308 -3.61 13.96 -14.94
CA ILE A 308 -3.40 14.64 -13.67
C ILE A 308 -4.55 15.62 -13.44
N THR A 309 -5.68 15.07 -13.02
CA THR A 309 -6.94 15.79 -12.82
C THR A 309 -7.60 15.38 -11.52
N TRP A 310 -8.57 16.17 -11.06
CA TRP A 310 -9.39 15.83 -9.91
C TRP A 310 -10.88 16.12 -10.16
N SER A 311 -11.75 15.44 -9.42
CA SER A 311 -13.19 15.57 -9.54
C SER A 311 -13.90 15.27 -8.22
N ARG A 312 -15.11 15.79 -8.08
CA ARG A 312 -16.07 15.46 -7.02
C ARG A 312 -17.05 14.38 -7.45
N LYS A 313 -17.38 14.33 -8.72
CA LYS A 313 -18.44 13.46 -9.29
C LYS A 313 -17.87 12.28 -10.06
N ASN A 314 -16.85 12.52 -10.88
CA ASN A 314 -16.27 11.51 -11.76
C ASN A 314 -15.34 10.55 -10.99
N ARG A 315 -15.35 9.28 -11.39
CA ARG A 315 -14.52 8.21 -10.77
C ARG A 315 -13.25 7.89 -11.55
N THR A 316 -12.96 8.57 -12.66
CA THR A 316 -11.76 8.30 -13.48
C THR A 316 -10.56 9.19 -13.18
N PRO A 317 -10.68 10.41 -12.61
CA PRO A 317 -9.55 11.27 -12.30
C PRO A 317 -8.56 10.67 -11.32
N LEU A 318 -7.36 11.23 -11.33
CA LEU A 318 -6.26 10.89 -10.43
C LEU A 318 -6.64 11.08 -8.96
N MET A 319 -7.26 12.21 -8.67
CA MET A 319 -7.75 12.49 -7.32
C MET A 319 -9.26 12.70 -7.33
N ARG A 320 -9.90 12.13 -6.33
CA ARG A 320 -11.32 12.32 -6.10
C ARG A 320 -11.54 12.91 -4.73
N MET A 321 -12.41 13.88 -4.67
CA MET A 321 -12.88 14.43 -3.44
C MET A 321 -14.24 13.87 -3.07
N THR A 322 -14.40 13.51 -1.80
CA THR A 322 -15.65 13.00 -1.24
C THR A 322 -15.95 13.75 0.04
N SER A 323 -17.17 14.26 0.17
CA SER A 323 -17.63 14.97 1.37
C SER A 323 -18.72 14.22 2.14
N THR A 324 -19.06 13.01 1.68
CA THR A 324 -20.10 12.18 2.29
C THR A 324 -19.52 11.17 3.28
N GLY A 325 -20.35 10.73 4.24
CA GLY A 325 -20.00 9.78 5.28
C GLY A 325 -19.59 10.42 6.60
N GLU A 326 -19.45 9.60 7.64
CA GLU A 326 -19.20 10.05 9.03
C GLU A 326 -17.86 10.80 9.19
N MET A 327 -16.86 10.47 8.37
CA MET A 327 -15.53 11.08 8.43
C MET A 327 -15.43 12.46 7.76
N GLY A 328 -16.50 12.92 7.08
CA GLY A 328 -16.53 14.20 6.39
C GLY A 328 -15.65 14.26 5.12
N PRO A 329 -15.21 15.47 4.72
CA PRO A 329 -14.41 15.68 3.53
C PRO A 329 -13.06 14.95 3.55
N ARG A 330 -12.75 14.29 2.44
CA ARG A 330 -11.49 13.56 2.24
C ARG A 330 -11.08 13.55 0.78
N VAL A 331 -9.81 13.37 0.52
CA VAL A 331 -9.24 13.22 -0.82
C VAL A 331 -8.77 11.79 -1.06
N ALA A 332 -9.16 11.19 -2.17
CA ALA A 332 -8.75 9.86 -2.58
C ALA A 332 -7.70 9.95 -3.69
N LEU A 333 -6.51 9.42 -3.46
CA LEU A 333 -5.51 9.19 -4.50
C LEU A 333 -5.78 7.82 -5.15
N ARG A 334 -5.93 7.79 -6.47
CA ARG A 334 -6.43 6.62 -7.19
C ARG A 334 -5.40 5.93 -8.10
N SER A 335 -4.22 6.52 -8.25
CA SER A 335 -3.14 5.91 -9.04
C SER A 335 -2.47 4.72 -8.37
N PRO A 336 -2.27 4.64 -7.05
CA PRO A 336 -1.55 3.53 -6.45
C PRO A 336 -2.20 2.17 -6.75
N ASP A 337 -1.40 1.12 -6.72
CA ASP A 337 -1.84 -0.25 -6.87
C ASP A 337 -1.26 -1.17 -5.79
N GLY A 338 -1.74 -2.40 -5.73
CA GLY A 338 -1.39 -3.35 -4.69
C GLY A 338 0.08 -3.79 -4.65
N SER A 339 0.91 -3.40 -5.64
CA SER A 339 2.35 -3.68 -5.63
C SER A 339 3.17 -2.63 -4.86
N CYS A 340 2.57 -1.49 -4.53
CA CYS A 340 3.27 -0.41 -3.84
C CYS A 340 3.69 -0.77 -2.40
N ASN A 341 4.71 -0.06 -1.91
CA ASN A 341 5.08 -0.04 -0.49
C ASN A 341 4.20 1.01 0.22
N PRO A 342 3.23 0.62 1.06
CA PRO A 342 2.28 1.56 1.65
C PRO A 342 2.93 2.62 2.54
N TYR A 343 4.03 2.28 3.22
CA TYR A 343 4.75 3.25 4.05
C TYR A 343 5.35 4.38 3.21
N LEU A 344 6.02 4.04 2.11
CA LEU A 344 6.61 5.05 1.23
C LEU A 344 5.53 5.87 0.49
N VAL A 345 4.43 5.24 0.07
CA VAL A 345 3.29 5.96 -0.54
C VAL A 345 2.73 6.99 0.42
N LEU A 346 2.43 6.59 1.66
CA LEU A 346 1.85 7.50 2.65
C LEU A 346 2.84 8.59 3.09
N ALA A 347 4.13 8.26 3.23
CA ALA A 347 5.17 9.25 3.48
C ALA A 347 5.24 10.30 2.36
N GLY A 348 5.25 9.86 1.10
CA GLY A 348 5.27 10.76 -0.05
C GLY A 348 4.02 11.62 -0.18
N CYS A 349 2.83 11.04 0.04
CA CYS A 349 1.56 11.77 0.01
C CYS A 349 1.50 12.83 1.11
N LEU A 350 1.87 12.47 2.34
CA LEU A 350 1.85 13.40 3.47
C LEU A 350 2.85 14.52 3.26
N ALA A 351 4.10 14.20 2.89
CA ALA A 351 5.13 15.22 2.64
C ALA A 351 4.72 16.19 1.53
N ALA A 352 4.23 15.66 0.39
CA ALA A 352 3.76 16.49 -0.73
C ALA A 352 2.54 17.34 -0.34
N GLY A 353 1.61 16.78 0.43
CA GLY A 353 0.46 17.51 0.97
C GLY A 353 0.87 18.66 1.91
N LEU A 354 1.84 18.42 2.80
CA LEU A 354 2.41 19.45 3.68
C LEU A 354 3.12 20.56 2.88
N ASP A 355 3.87 20.19 1.82
CA ASP A 355 4.46 21.16 0.90
C ASP A 355 3.38 22.04 0.26
N GLY A 356 2.28 21.42 -0.18
CA GLY A 356 1.11 22.13 -0.71
C GLY A 356 0.51 23.12 0.28
N ILE A 357 0.31 22.72 1.52
CA ILE A 357 -0.23 23.57 2.58
C ILE A 357 0.70 24.75 2.89
N ARG A 358 2.00 24.46 3.11
CA ARG A 358 3.02 25.45 3.46
C ARG A 358 3.24 26.50 2.36
N ASN A 359 3.18 26.07 1.10
CA ASN A 359 3.40 26.92 -0.08
C ASN A 359 2.09 27.39 -0.74
N LYS A 360 0.91 27.06 -0.18
CA LYS A 360 -0.42 27.39 -0.70
C LYS A 360 -0.58 27.01 -2.18
N ILE A 361 -0.22 25.78 -2.51
CA ILE A 361 -0.28 25.25 -3.88
C ILE A 361 -1.72 24.87 -4.20
N GLU A 362 -2.35 25.63 -5.10
CA GLU A 362 -3.68 25.32 -5.59
C GLU A 362 -3.65 24.15 -6.55
N PRO A 363 -4.63 23.21 -6.49
CA PRO A 363 -4.78 22.18 -7.53
C PRO A 363 -5.26 22.83 -8.84
N PRO A 364 -5.12 22.15 -10.00
CA PRO A 364 -5.73 22.61 -11.24
C PRO A 364 -7.26 22.70 -11.10
N THR A 365 -7.91 23.38 -12.04
CA THR A 365 -9.38 23.49 -12.06
C THR A 365 -10.04 22.11 -12.06
N CYS A 366 -11.10 21.94 -11.25
CA CYS A 366 -11.87 20.71 -11.20
C CYS A 366 -12.45 20.37 -12.57
N ILE A 367 -12.32 19.11 -13.02
CA ILE A 367 -12.83 18.73 -14.35
C ILE A 367 -14.34 18.77 -14.44
N ASP A 368 -15.05 18.73 -13.31
CA ASP A 368 -16.52 18.85 -13.29
C ASP A 368 -16.99 20.27 -13.71
N ASP A 369 -16.11 21.26 -13.64
CA ASP A 369 -16.37 22.68 -13.94
C ASP A 369 -15.82 23.10 -15.30
N LEU A 370 -15.27 22.15 -16.08
CA LEU A 370 -14.68 22.40 -17.39
C LEU A 370 -15.59 21.93 -18.51
N GLU A 371 -15.64 22.69 -19.61
CA GLU A 371 -16.39 22.37 -20.82
C GLU A 371 -15.45 22.19 -22.03
N GLY A 372 -15.83 21.30 -22.95
CA GLY A 372 -15.10 21.08 -24.20
C GLY A 372 -14.06 19.98 -24.17
N VAL A 373 -13.28 19.89 -25.25
CA VAL A 373 -12.15 18.94 -25.36
C VAL A 373 -10.92 19.63 -24.79
N LEU A 374 -10.38 19.06 -23.72
CA LEU A 374 -9.25 19.64 -22.98
C LEU A 374 -8.05 18.70 -23.03
N GLU A 375 -6.89 19.27 -23.15
CA GLU A 375 -5.63 18.57 -22.93
C GLU A 375 -5.21 18.73 -21.48
N PHE A 376 -4.90 17.58 -20.86
CA PHE A 376 -4.40 17.52 -19.49
C PHE A 376 -2.99 17.01 -19.46
N ASP A 377 -2.25 17.41 -18.44
CA ASP A 377 -0.99 16.78 -18.11
C ASP A 377 -1.24 15.32 -17.70
N ILE A 378 -0.31 14.42 -18.01
CA ILE A 378 -0.49 12.97 -17.85
C ILE A 378 0.54 12.39 -16.89
N LEU A 379 0.15 11.27 -16.26
CA LEU A 379 1.07 10.44 -15.48
C LEU A 379 2.11 9.78 -16.40
N PRO A 380 3.31 9.43 -15.89
CA PRO A 380 4.24 8.57 -16.60
C PRO A 380 3.55 7.32 -17.15
N ARG A 381 3.85 6.95 -18.38
CA ARG A 381 3.19 5.85 -19.11
C ARG A 381 3.98 4.55 -19.04
N THR A 382 5.21 4.62 -18.58
CA THR A 382 6.14 3.48 -18.46
C THR A 382 6.93 3.59 -17.17
N LEU A 383 7.49 2.46 -16.71
CA LEU A 383 8.35 2.45 -15.52
C LEU A 383 9.54 3.41 -15.69
N ILE A 384 10.18 3.42 -16.87
CA ILE A 384 11.34 4.28 -17.09
C ILE A 384 10.97 5.77 -17.08
N GLU A 385 9.80 6.16 -17.59
CA GLU A 385 9.33 7.56 -17.49
C GLU A 385 9.10 7.97 -16.03
N ALA A 386 8.56 7.07 -15.21
CA ALA A 386 8.38 7.33 -13.78
C ALA A 386 9.73 7.41 -13.02
N VAL A 387 10.68 6.54 -13.37
CA VAL A 387 12.06 6.64 -12.86
C VAL A 387 12.69 8.00 -13.21
N GLN A 388 12.55 8.44 -14.46
CA GLN A 388 13.09 9.73 -14.91
C GLN A 388 12.40 10.92 -14.23
N ALA A 389 11.11 10.82 -13.94
CA ALA A 389 10.38 11.84 -13.21
C ALA A 389 10.83 11.91 -11.74
N PHE A 390 10.97 10.76 -11.09
CA PHE A 390 11.46 10.67 -9.70
C PHE A 390 12.92 11.17 -9.58
N GLU A 391 13.78 10.78 -10.50
CA GLU A 391 15.20 11.17 -10.52
C GLU A 391 15.38 12.71 -10.60
N LYS A 392 14.44 13.43 -11.21
CA LYS A 392 14.43 14.89 -11.34
C LYS A 392 13.76 15.61 -10.17
N ASP A 393 13.04 14.89 -9.33
CA ASP A 393 12.28 15.47 -8.23
C ASP A 393 13.12 15.47 -6.93
N GLU A 394 13.93 16.52 -6.76
CA GLU A 394 14.75 16.72 -5.55
C GLU A 394 13.94 16.73 -4.24
N PHE A 395 12.64 17.01 -4.32
CA PHE A 395 11.76 17.00 -3.16
C PHE A 395 11.68 15.59 -2.56
N PHE A 396 11.44 14.56 -3.37
CA PHE A 396 11.38 13.20 -2.88
C PHE A 396 12.73 12.63 -2.46
N HIS A 397 13.83 13.09 -3.04
CA HIS A 397 15.16 12.72 -2.56
C HIS A 397 15.40 13.18 -1.11
N LYS A 398 14.82 14.33 -0.73
CA LYS A 398 14.86 14.80 0.67
C LYS A 398 13.92 14.01 1.58
N VAL A 399 12.74 13.62 1.08
CA VAL A 399 11.73 12.88 1.85
C VAL A 399 12.21 11.46 2.17
N TYR A 400 12.71 10.74 1.16
CA TYR A 400 13.13 9.34 1.30
C TYR A 400 14.61 9.16 1.66
N GLY A 401 15.40 10.22 1.55
CA GLY A 401 16.85 10.19 1.66
C GLY A 401 17.54 9.85 0.34
N GLU A 402 18.71 10.46 0.13
CA GLU A 402 19.49 10.33 -1.12
C GLU A 402 19.88 8.87 -1.43
N GLU A 403 20.30 8.13 -0.41
CA GLU A 403 20.76 6.75 -0.59
C GLU A 403 19.62 5.81 -1.01
N LEU A 404 18.49 5.86 -0.30
CA LEU A 404 17.33 5.05 -0.65
C LEU A 404 16.80 5.42 -2.03
N SER A 405 16.68 6.71 -2.35
CA SER A 405 16.27 7.20 -3.67
C SER A 405 17.17 6.68 -4.78
N ARG A 406 18.48 6.72 -4.59
CA ARG A 406 19.47 6.18 -5.54
C ARG A 406 19.29 4.68 -5.77
N ILE A 407 19.06 3.93 -4.71
CA ILE A 407 18.87 2.46 -4.79
C ILE A 407 17.58 2.14 -5.54
N ILE A 408 16.47 2.80 -5.22
CA ILE A 408 15.20 2.63 -5.92
C ILE A 408 15.38 2.92 -7.42
N ILE A 409 15.99 4.05 -7.78
CA ILE A 409 16.27 4.42 -9.16
C ILE A 409 17.09 3.33 -9.86
N GLN A 410 18.19 2.89 -9.26
CA GLN A 410 19.08 1.89 -9.85
C GLN A 410 18.38 0.55 -10.08
N LYS A 411 17.68 0.03 -9.06
CA LYS A 411 16.97 -1.26 -9.14
C LYS A 411 15.82 -1.20 -10.16
N LYS A 412 15.13 -0.06 -10.27
CA LYS A 412 14.02 0.10 -11.22
C LYS A 412 14.50 0.34 -12.67
N LYS A 413 15.66 0.94 -12.86
CA LYS A 413 16.34 0.96 -14.18
C LYS A 413 16.73 -0.46 -14.60
N GLN A 414 17.31 -1.25 -13.67
CA GLN A 414 17.65 -2.64 -13.96
C GLN A 414 16.41 -3.47 -14.31
N GLU A 415 15.30 -3.36 -13.56
CA GLU A 415 14.02 -4.05 -13.87
C GLU A 415 13.51 -3.67 -15.27
N TRP A 416 13.65 -2.39 -15.66
CA TRP A 416 13.27 -1.93 -16.99
C TRP A 416 14.15 -2.53 -18.09
N ASP A 417 15.46 -2.56 -17.90
CA ASP A 417 16.42 -3.11 -18.87
C ASP A 417 16.17 -4.61 -19.07
N GLU A 418 16.00 -5.38 -17.97
CA GLU A 418 15.65 -6.80 -18.00
C GLU A 418 14.31 -7.05 -18.74
N PHE A 419 13.33 -6.18 -18.57
CA PHE A 419 12.05 -6.27 -19.31
C PHE A 419 12.24 -6.01 -20.81
N CYS A 420 13.06 -5.03 -21.18
CA CYS A 420 13.33 -4.70 -22.59
C CYS A 420 14.07 -5.80 -23.35
N GLU A 421 14.77 -6.69 -22.64
CA GLU A 421 15.43 -7.87 -23.24
C GLU A 421 14.44 -9.01 -23.51
N GLN A 422 13.23 -8.97 -22.93
CA GLN A 422 12.25 -10.05 -23.13
C GLN A 422 11.59 -9.95 -24.50
N VAL A 423 11.54 -11.07 -25.22
CA VAL A 423 10.72 -11.21 -26.43
C VAL A 423 9.34 -11.71 -26.02
N THR A 424 8.34 -10.86 -26.17
CA THR A 424 6.96 -11.16 -25.75
C THR A 424 6.23 -12.04 -26.76
N ALA A 425 5.24 -12.81 -26.32
CA ALA A 425 4.36 -13.57 -27.20
C ALA A 425 3.70 -12.67 -28.26
N TRP A 426 3.30 -11.45 -27.88
CA TRP A 426 2.71 -10.48 -28.79
C TRP A 426 3.68 -10.06 -29.92
N GLU A 427 4.97 -9.90 -29.65
CA GLU A 427 5.97 -9.59 -30.68
C GLU A 427 6.14 -10.75 -31.64
N VAL A 428 6.23 -11.99 -31.12
CA VAL A 428 6.32 -13.20 -31.94
C VAL A 428 5.09 -13.31 -32.84
N GLU A 429 3.88 -13.20 -32.30
CA GLU A 429 2.62 -13.27 -33.06
C GLU A 429 2.48 -12.13 -34.08
N SER A 430 2.98 -10.94 -33.75
CA SER A 430 2.83 -9.77 -34.62
C SER A 430 3.84 -9.68 -35.73
N TYR A 431 5.07 -10.19 -35.50
CA TYR A 431 6.20 -9.91 -36.40
C TYR A 431 6.80 -11.15 -37.07
N LEU A 432 6.71 -12.36 -36.47
CA LEU A 432 7.45 -13.54 -36.94
C LEU A 432 7.16 -13.88 -38.43
N ASP A 433 5.91 -13.76 -38.85
CA ASP A 433 5.48 -14.06 -40.24
C ASP A 433 5.50 -12.83 -41.18
N ARG A 434 5.85 -11.65 -40.65
CA ARG A 434 5.73 -10.39 -41.44
C ARG A 434 7.08 -9.78 -41.83
N ILE A 435 8.12 -10.15 -41.12
CA ILE A 435 9.47 -9.66 -41.38
C ILE A 435 10.41 -10.92 -41.56
#